data_c347aa773cdc5e68651ae18f75404a31
#
_entry.id   c347aa773cdc5e68651ae18f75404a31
#
_cell.length_a   1.000
_cell.length_b   1.000
_cell.length_c   1.000
_cell.angle_alpha   90.00
_cell.angle_beta   90.00
_cell.angle_gamma   90.00
#
_symmetry.space_group_name_H-M   'P 1'
#
loop_
_entity.id
_entity.type
_entity.pdbx_description
1 polymer ?
#
loop_
_entity_poly.entity_id
_entity_poly.type
_entity_poly.pdbx_seq_one_letter_code
_entity_poly.pdbx_strand_id
1 'polypeptide(L)'
;MAYWLFKSEPDTWSWDQQVARGAAGEEWHGVRNYQARNNMRAMKVGDLGFYYHSNIGKEIVGIVEVCRESSPDSTTDDPRWDCVHIRAVKPLLRPVTLDACKMHPSLRDMVLVNNSRLSVQPVSDAEWQVICTEGGL
;
A
#
# COMPACT_ATOMS: atom_id res chain seq x y z
N MET A 1 -1.47 -9.60 -13.04
CA MET A 1 -0.91 -8.85 -11.89
C MET A 1 -2.00 -8.02 -11.24
N ALA A 2 -2.08 -8.06 -9.94
CA ALA A 2 -3.00 -7.21 -9.19
C ALA A 2 -2.26 -6.02 -8.58
N TYR A 3 -3.00 -4.95 -8.33
CA TYR A 3 -2.47 -3.74 -7.72
C TYR A 3 -3.13 -3.46 -6.38
N TRP A 4 -2.34 -2.91 -5.47
CA TRP A 4 -2.73 -2.70 -4.08
C TRP A 4 -2.29 -1.33 -3.60
N LEU A 5 -2.72 -0.95 -2.40
CA LEU A 5 -2.25 0.24 -1.70
C LEU A 5 -2.09 -0.09 -0.23
N PHE A 6 -0.95 0.30 0.32
CA PHE A 6 -0.58 0.10 1.72
C PHE A 6 -0.52 1.46 2.40
N LYS A 7 -1.24 1.61 3.49
CA LYS A 7 -1.20 2.84 4.30
C LYS A 7 -0.28 2.65 5.50
N SER A 8 0.56 3.64 5.74
CA SER A 8 1.36 3.70 6.95
C SER A 8 1.49 5.14 7.42
N GLU A 9 1.48 5.34 8.74
CA GLU A 9 1.81 6.63 9.31
C GLU A 9 3.32 6.84 9.21
N PRO A 10 3.81 7.99 8.68
CA PRO A 10 5.24 8.22 8.52
C PRO A 10 6.01 8.23 9.85
N ASP A 11 5.35 8.52 10.96
CA ASP A 11 5.96 8.44 12.29
C ASP A 11 6.17 7.00 12.76
N THR A 12 5.42 6.05 12.21
CA THR A 12 5.53 4.62 12.56
C THR A 12 6.44 3.89 11.58
N TRP A 13 6.18 4.00 10.28
CA TRP A 13 6.98 3.36 9.23
C TRP A 13 6.89 4.20 7.96
N SER A 14 7.91 5.01 7.72
CA SER A 14 7.97 5.93 6.59
C SER A 14 8.43 5.24 5.30
N TRP A 15 8.23 5.91 4.17
CA TRP A 15 8.79 5.49 2.89
C TRP A 15 10.31 5.32 2.95
N ASP A 16 11.01 6.26 3.62
CA ASP A 16 12.47 6.20 3.75
C ASP A 16 12.91 4.97 4.55
N GLN A 17 12.18 4.60 5.59
CA GLN A 17 12.44 3.38 6.35
C GLN A 17 12.20 2.14 5.50
N GLN A 18 11.15 2.14 4.68
CA GLN A 18 10.86 1.05 3.76
C GLN A 18 11.96 0.90 2.71
N VAL A 19 12.44 2.00 2.15
CA VAL A 19 13.56 2.01 1.20
C VAL A 19 14.83 1.43 1.84
N ALA A 20 15.08 1.78 3.09
CA ALA A 20 16.27 1.32 3.83
C ALA A 20 16.30 -0.20 4.04
N ARG A 21 15.14 -0.86 3.99
CA ARG A 21 15.06 -2.33 4.08
C ARG A 21 15.58 -3.04 2.83
N GLY A 22 15.69 -2.33 1.71
CA GLY A 22 16.23 -2.88 0.47
C GLY A 22 15.41 -4.06 -0.06
N ALA A 23 16.10 -4.96 -0.75
CA ALA A 23 15.47 -6.13 -1.38
C ALA A 23 14.92 -7.15 -0.39
N ALA A 24 15.41 -7.16 0.86
CA ALA A 24 14.89 -8.04 1.92
C ALA A 24 13.43 -7.71 2.27
N GLY A 25 13.05 -6.44 2.14
CA GLY A 25 11.70 -5.99 2.41
C GLY A 25 11.36 -5.96 3.89
N GLU A 26 10.09 -5.71 4.16
CA GLU A 26 9.57 -5.60 5.51
C GLU A 26 8.29 -6.41 5.65
N GLU A 27 8.15 -7.12 6.75
CA GLU A 27 6.91 -7.77 7.14
C GLU A 27 5.86 -6.71 7.43
N TRP A 28 4.71 -6.77 6.75
CA TRP A 28 3.61 -5.80 6.95
C TRP A 28 2.71 -6.26 8.11
N HIS A 29 3.29 -6.36 9.29
CA HIS A 29 2.64 -6.88 10.49
C HIS A 29 1.69 -5.87 11.14
N GLY A 30 0.94 -6.34 12.12
CA GLY A 30 0.12 -5.47 12.97
C GLY A 30 -1.23 -5.09 12.37
N VAL A 31 -1.59 -5.59 11.20
CA VAL A 31 -2.91 -5.33 10.59
C VAL A 31 -3.96 -6.12 11.34
N ARG A 32 -4.97 -5.43 11.87
CA ARG A 32 -6.04 -6.01 12.69
C ARG A 32 -7.43 -5.72 12.14
N ASN A 33 -7.55 -5.71 10.83
CA ASN A 33 -8.79 -5.57 10.09
C ASN A 33 -8.96 -6.77 9.17
N TYR A 34 -10.09 -7.45 9.24
CA TYR A 34 -10.32 -8.68 8.47
C TYR A 34 -10.31 -8.46 6.98
N GLN A 35 -10.84 -7.35 6.49
CA GLN A 35 -10.85 -7.06 5.05
C GLN A 35 -9.42 -6.78 4.54
N ALA A 36 -8.63 -6.03 5.29
CA ALA A 36 -7.23 -5.79 4.96
C ALA A 36 -6.42 -7.10 4.96
N ARG A 37 -6.63 -7.94 5.97
CA ARG A 37 -6.02 -9.27 6.03
C ARG A 37 -6.39 -10.11 4.81
N ASN A 38 -7.67 -10.13 4.44
CA ASN A 38 -8.14 -10.90 3.29
C ASN A 38 -7.52 -10.38 2.00
N ASN A 39 -7.33 -9.08 1.87
CA ASN A 39 -6.61 -8.50 0.74
C ASN A 39 -5.17 -9.02 0.69
N MET A 40 -4.47 -9.03 1.82
CA MET A 40 -3.10 -9.56 1.87
C MET A 40 -3.06 -11.05 1.52
N ARG A 41 -4.05 -11.83 1.94
CA ARG A 41 -4.13 -13.26 1.58
C ARG A 41 -4.32 -13.49 0.08
N ALA A 42 -4.90 -12.54 -0.61
CA ALA A 42 -5.10 -12.61 -2.07
C ALA A 42 -3.87 -12.20 -2.88
N MET A 43 -2.90 -11.57 -2.26
CA MET A 43 -1.70 -11.07 -2.94
C MET A 43 -0.77 -12.18 -3.39
N LYS A 44 -0.08 -11.93 -4.51
CA LYS A 44 0.93 -12.82 -5.08
C LYS A 44 2.27 -12.11 -5.15
N VAL A 45 3.36 -12.85 -5.03
CA VAL A 45 4.70 -12.34 -5.27
C VAL A 45 4.74 -11.69 -6.65
N GLY A 46 5.28 -10.48 -6.74
CA GLY A 46 5.32 -9.69 -7.97
C GLY A 46 4.19 -8.69 -8.12
N ASP A 47 3.12 -8.79 -7.33
CA ASP A 47 2.09 -7.76 -7.30
C ASP A 47 2.69 -6.44 -6.84
N LEU A 48 2.24 -5.34 -7.43
CA LEU A 48 2.70 -4.00 -7.09
C LEU A 48 1.68 -3.28 -6.20
N GLY A 49 2.17 -2.36 -5.40
CA GLY A 49 1.32 -1.55 -4.54
C GLY A 49 1.83 -0.12 -4.43
N PHE A 50 0.91 0.80 -4.16
CA PHE A 50 1.27 2.16 -3.78
C PHE A 50 1.57 2.21 -2.28
N TYR A 51 2.56 3.02 -1.92
CA TYR A 51 2.87 3.34 -0.53
C TYR A 51 2.28 4.70 -0.20
N TYR A 52 1.38 4.73 0.77
CA TYR A 52 0.63 5.93 1.14
C TYR A 52 0.95 6.33 2.58
N HIS A 53 1.38 7.59 2.77
CA HIS A 53 1.54 8.19 4.08
C HIS A 53 0.18 8.67 4.59
N SER A 54 -0.36 7.99 5.60
CA SER A 54 -1.60 8.39 6.25
C SER A 54 -1.32 9.39 7.38
N ASN A 55 -2.37 10.09 7.80
CA ASN A 55 -2.35 11.05 8.91
C ASN A 55 -1.50 12.30 8.60
N ILE A 56 -0.21 12.17 8.42
CA ILE A 56 0.69 13.28 8.07
C ILE A 56 1.05 13.16 6.59
N GLY A 57 0.86 14.24 5.84
CA GLY A 57 1.10 14.28 4.40
C GLY A 57 -0.10 13.83 3.57
N LYS A 58 -0.72 12.71 3.89
CA LYS A 58 -1.88 12.13 3.18
C LYS A 58 -1.63 12.07 1.68
N GLU A 59 -0.60 11.34 1.30
CA GLU A 59 -0.16 11.28 -0.10
C GLU A 59 0.49 9.94 -0.43
N ILE A 60 0.35 9.55 -1.70
CA ILE A 60 1.04 8.40 -2.28
C ILE A 60 2.46 8.83 -2.64
N VAL A 61 3.46 8.14 -2.13
CA VAL A 61 4.87 8.57 -2.25
C VAL A 61 5.74 7.60 -3.03
N GLY A 62 5.33 6.35 -3.18
CA GLY A 62 6.18 5.37 -3.85
C GLY A 62 5.44 4.11 -4.27
N ILE A 63 6.19 3.22 -4.91
CA ILE A 63 5.73 1.91 -5.35
C ILE A 63 6.51 0.83 -4.62
N VAL A 64 5.79 -0.16 -4.12
CA VAL A 64 6.33 -1.37 -3.48
C VAL A 64 5.93 -2.60 -4.27
N GLU A 65 6.61 -3.72 -4.00
CA GLU A 65 6.32 -5.01 -4.60
C GLU A 65 6.15 -6.05 -3.49
N VAL A 66 5.17 -6.92 -3.63
CA VAL A 66 5.01 -8.07 -2.74
C VAL A 66 6.17 -9.03 -3.00
N CYS A 67 6.99 -9.25 -1.99
CA CYS A 67 8.16 -10.14 -2.09
C CYS A 67 8.00 -11.45 -1.32
N ARG A 68 6.94 -11.59 -0.52
CA ARG A 68 6.56 -12.84 0.16
C ARG A 68 5.05 -12.86 0.33
N GLU A 69 4.43 -13.98 -0.05
CA GLU A 69 3.00 -14.17 0.10
C GLU A 69 2.61 -14.33 1.56
N SER A 70 1.30 -14.28 1.82
CA SER A 70 0.72 -14.32 3.15
C SER A 70 1.28 -15.47 3.99
N SER A 71 1.71 -15.13 5.19
CA SER A 71 2.18 -16.06 6.22
C SER A 71 1.77 -15.52 7.59
N PRO A 72 1.80 -16.34 8.65
CA PRO A 72 1.41 -15.88 9.98
C PRO A 72 2.15 -14.60 10.40
N ASP A 73 1.41 -13.65 10.97
CA ASP A 73 1.97 -12.42 11.51
C ASP A 73 2.88 -12.77 12.70
N SER A 74 4.15 -12.43 12.61
CA SER A 74 5.14 -12.80 13.62
C SER A 74 4.96 -12.07 14.95
N THR A 75 4.12 -11.04 15.01
CA THR A 75 3.90 -10.24 16.21
C THR A 75 2.77 -10.79 17.10
N THR A 76 2.12 -11.87 16.70
CA THR A 76 1.03 -12.48 17.46
C THR A 76 1.00 -14.00 17.24
N ASP A 77 0.49 -14.73 18.23
CA ASP A 77 0.20 -16.15 18.13
C ASP A 77 -1.20 -16.45 17.60
N ASP A 78 -1.99 -15.41 17.34
CA ASP A 78 -3.38 -15.55 16.87
C ASP A 78 -3.40 -15.97 15.40
N PRO A 79 -3.92 -17.18 15.07
CA PRO A 79 -3.89 -17.69 13.70
C PRO A 79 -4.80 -16.92 12.73
N ARG A 80 -5.64 -16.02 13.22
CA ARG A 80 -6.48 -15.18 12.36
C ARG A 80 -5.68 -14.14 11.58
N TRP A 81 -4.45 -13.83 12.01
CA TRP A 81 -3.67 -12.71 11.46
C TRP A 81 -2.50 -13.21 10.65
N ASP A 82 -2.56 -12.89 9.37
CA ASP A 82 -1.51 -13.13 8.38
C ASP A 82 -1.07 -11.79 7.80
N CYS A 83 0.10 -11.77 7.20
CA CYS A 83 0.58 -10.59 6.49
C CYS A 83 1.56 -10.99 5.38
N VAL A 84 1.78 -10.06 4.47
CA VAL A 84 2.76 -10.20 3.39
C VAL A 84 4.04 -9.44 3.73
N HIS A 85 5.10 -9.68 2.95
CA HIS A 85 6.31 -8.85 2.96
C HIS A 85 6.33 -8.01 1.69
N ILE A 86 6.73 -6.76 1.83
CA ILE A 86 6.84 -5.84 0.70
C ILE A 86 8.24 -5.21 0.67
N ARG A 87 8.70 -4.86 -0.53
CA ARG A 87 9.95 -4.14 -0.73
C ARG A 87 9.70 -2.90 -1.57
N ALA A 88 10.49 -1.86 -1.34
CA ALA A 88 10.40 -0.65 -2.14
C ALA A 88 10.92 -0.90 -3.55
N VAL A 89 10.20 -0.38 -4.54
CA VAL A 89 10.61 -0.44 -5.96
C VAL A 89 11.18 0.91 -6.38
N LYS A 90 10.36 1.97 -6.29
CA LYS A 90 10.80 3.32 -6.64
C LYS A 90 9.85 4.37 -6.05
N PRO A 91 10.35 5.59 -5.81
CA PRO A 91 9.46 6.69 -5.43
C PRO A 91 8.67 7.19 -6.64
N LEU A 92 7.55 7.87 -6.39
CA LEU A 92 6.93 8.73 -7.39
C LEU A 92 7.82 9.98 -7.58
N LEU A 93 7.84 10.54 -8.80
CA LEU A 93 8.55 11.80 -9.03
C LEU A 93 7.84 12.96 -8.32
N ARG A 94 6.52 12.88 -8.22
CA ARG A 94 5.68 13.82 -7.46
C ARG A 94 4.72 13.01 -6.59
N PRO A 95 4.62 13.30 -5.29
CA PRO A 95 3.59 12.68 -4.47
C PRO A 95 2.20 12.99 -5.02
N VAL A 96 1.30 12.00 -4.93
CA VAL A 96 -0.10 12.19 -5.32
C VAL A 96 -0.93 12.24 -4.03
N THR A 97 -1.47 13.42 -3.74
CA THR A 97 -2.20 13.67 -2.50
C THR A 97 -3.59 13.05 -2.52
N LEU A 98 -4.13 12.79 -1.32
CA LEU A 98 -5.52 12.36 -1.18
C LEU A 98 -6.48 13.38 -1.79
N ASP A 99 -6.21 14.69 -1.58
CA ASP A 99 -7.05 15.74 -2.16
C ASP A 99 -7.03 15.69 -3.68
N ALA A 100 -5.88 15.46 -4.29
CA ALA A 100 -5.79 15.28 -5.75
C ALA A 100 -6.61 14.08 -6.22
N CYS A 101 -6.59 12.97 -5.48
CA CYS A 101 -7.41 11.79 -5.79
C CYS A 101 -8.90 12.11 -5.71
N LYS A 102 -9.33 12.85 -4.69
CA LYS A 102 -10.73 13.26 -4.53
C LYS A 102 -11.21 14.17 -5.67
N MET A 103 -10.32 14.99 -6.20
CA MET A 103 -10.64 15.94 -7.27
C MET A 103 -10.59 15.33 -8.66
N HIS A 104 -9.93 14.18 -8.82
CA HIS A 104 -9.75 13.56 -10.13
C HIS A 104 -10.99 12.75 -10.51
N PRO A 105 -11.63 13.04 -11.68
CA PRO A 105 -12.87 12.33 -12.06
C PRO A 105 -12.70 10.83 -12.21
N SER A 106 -11.52 10.36 -12.59
CA SER A 106 -11.24 8.93 -12.77
C SER A 106 -10.92 8.19 -11.47
N LEU A 107 -10.78 8.88 -10.33
CA LEU A 107 -10.40 8.30 -9.06
C LEU A 107 -11.50 8.37 -8.00
N ARG A 108 -12.69 8.84 -8.36
CA ARG A 108 -13.81 9.02 -7.41
C ARG A 108 -14.24 7.73 -6.73
N ASP A 109 -14.14 6.60 -7.43
CA ASP A 109 -14.58 5.30 -6.91
C ASP A 109 -13.46 4.52 -6.26
N MET A 110 -12.25 5.11 -6.20
CA MET A 110 -11.10 4.47 -5.57
C MET A 110 -11.36 4.19 -4.10
N VAL A 111 -10.93 3.03 -3.62
CA VAL A 111 -11.12 2.64 -2.21
C VAL A 111 -10.48 3.67 -1.27
N LEU A 112 -9.32 4.22 -1.63
CA LEU A 112 -8.66 5.27 -0.86
C LEU A 112 -9.58 6.47 -0.58
N VAL A 113 -10.39 6.85 -1.57
CA VAL A 113 -11.31 7.99 -1.45
C VAL A 113 -12.55 7.63 -0.62
N ASN A 114 -13.07 6.42 -0.78
CA ASN A 114 -14.37 6.02 -0.23
C ASN A 114 -14.29 5.24 1.09
N ASN A 115 -13.14 4.65 1.42
CA ASN A 115 -12.96 3.90 2.65
C ASN A 115 -11.65 4.29 3.33
N SER A 116 -11.70 5.35 4.12
CA SER A 116 -10.52 5.93 4.77
C SER A 116 -9.92 5.02 5.86
N ARG A 117 -10.64 3.98 6.30
CA ARG A 117 -10.20 3.12 7.41
C ARG A 117 -9.53 1.83 6.94
N LEU A 118 -9.64 1.49 5.67
CA LEU A 118 -9.05 0.27 5.14
C LEU A 118 -7.57 0.50 4.82
N SER A 119 -6.67 -0.11 5.60
CA SER A 119 -5.23 0.15 5.52
C SER A 119 -4.51 -0.60 4.40
N VAL A 120 -5.09 -1.67 3.90
CA VAL A 120 -4.58 -2.45 2.76
C VAL A 120 -5.73 -2.63 1.79
N GLN A 121 -5.58 -2.08 0.59
CA GLN A 121 -6.69 -1.89 -0.34
C GLN A 121 -6.35 -2.40 -1.74
N PRO A 122 -7.35 -2.88 -2.49
CA PRO A 122 -7.17 -3.09 -3.92
C PRO A 122 -7.18 -1.76 -4.69
N VAL A 123 -6.47 -1.75 -5.80
CA VAL A 123 -6.42 -0.63 -6.75
C VAL A 123 -6.70 -1.21 -8.14
N SER A 124 -7.62 -0.63 -8.89
CA SER A 124 -7.92 -1.09 -10.24
C SER A 124 -6.78 -0.74 -11.21
N ASP A 125 -6.73 -1.46 -12.33
CA ASP A 125 -5.72 -1.18 -13.36
C ASP A 125 -5.82 0.26 -13.87
N ALA A 126 -7.04 0.75 -14.07
CA ALA A 126 -7.26 2.12 -14.54
C ALA A 126 -6.78 3.16 -13.51
N GLU A 127 -7.10 2.95 -12.23
CA GLU A 127 -6.65 3.83 -11.14
C GLU A 127 -5.13 3.82 -11.02
N TRP A 128 -4.52 2.66 -11.15
CA TRP A 128 -3.07 2.52 -11.13
C TRP A 128 -2.41 3.38 -12.20
N GLN A 129 -2.89 3.31 -13.44
CA GLN A 129 -2.35 4.08 -14.57
C GLN A 129 -2.50 5.58 -14.35
N VAL A 130 -3.66 6.02 -13.87
CA VAL A 130 -3.91 7.44 -13.60
C VAL A 130 -2.93 7.97 -12.55
N ILE A 131 -2.79 7.26 -11.44
CA ILE A 131 -1.91 7.69 -10.35
C ILE A 131 -0.44 7.68 -10.78
N CYS A 132 0.00 6.68 -11.53
CA CYS A 132 1.36 6.66 -12.07
C CYS A 132 1.62 7.88 -12.94
N THR A 133 0.69 8.21 -13.82
CA THR A 133 0.80 9.41 -14.69
C THR A 133 0.87 10.68 -13.85
N GLU A 134 -0.03 10.85 -12.89
CA GLU A 134 -0.04 12.01 -11.99
C GLU A 134 1.24 12.10 -11.17
N GLY A 135 1.83 10.98 -10.79
CA GLY A 135 3.08 10.90 -10.06
C GLY A 135 4.34 11.09 -10.93
N GLY A 136 4.19 11.28 -12.22
CA GLY A 136 5.30 11.56 -13.13
C GLY A 136 5.99 10.31 -13.70
N LEU A 137 5.33 9.18 -13.66
CA LEU A 137 5.90 7.92 -14.15
C LEU A 137 5.41 7.54 -15.54
#